data_4fee084d509f6ddca5d7cc1145931997
#
_entry.id   4fee084d509f6ddca5d7cc1145931997
#
_cell.length_a   1.000
_cell.length_b   1.000
_cell.length_c   1.000
_cell.angle_alpha   90.00
_cell.angle_beta   90.00
_cell.angle_gamma   90.00
#
_symmetry.space_group_name_H-M   'P 1'
#
loop_
_entity.id
_entity.type
_entity.pdbx_description
1 polymer ?
#
loop_
_entity_poly.entity_id
_entity_poly.type
_entity_poly.pdbx_seq_one_letter_code
_entity_poly.pdbx_strand_id
1 'polypeptide(L)'
;APHLKNISPRPGIFDPSFIAANQGSRADNCIKGTKRQQMDRIRADIRDFRERSQVDKIVVLWTANTERYSEIATGLNDCEESLRAAIDANDAEVAPSTLYALACVDEGVPFINGSPQNTFVPGLIDAAVRLRTLIGGDDFKSGQTKMKSVLVDFLVSAGIKPTSIVSYNHLGNNDGLNLSSPNCFRSKEISKSNVVDDIVNSNRLLYEKGEHPDHLVVIKYVPYVGDSKR
;
A
#
# COMPACT_ATOMS: atom_id res chain seq x y z
N ALA A 1 9.94 -27.35 0.83
CA ALA A 1 11.15 -26.57 1.08
C ALA A 1 11.42 -26.53 2.58
N PRO A 2 12.70 -26.66 3.03
CA PRO A 2 13.04 -26.74 4.46
C PRO A 2 12.60 -25.48 5.25
N HIS A 3 12.52 -24.35 4.62
CA HIS A 3 12.11 -23.08 5.22
C HIS A 3 10.59 -22.96 5.49
N LEU A 4 9.75 -23.77 4.84
CA LEU A 4 8.30 -23.75 5.06
C LEU A 4 7.89 -24.28 6.43
N LYS A 5 8.74 -25.04 7.11
CA LYS A 5 8.48 -25.55 8.47
C LYS A 5 8.38 -24.45 9.53
N ASN A 6 8.88 -23.25 9.25
CA ASN A 6 8.88 -22.12 10.17
C ASN A 6 7.75 -21.11 9.89
N ILE A 7 6.89 -21.39 8.91
CA ILE A 7 5.72 -20.54 8.64
C ILE A 7 4.73 -20.73 9.79
N SER A 8 4.46 -19.65 10.50
CA SER A 8 3.48 -19.61 11.57
C SER A 8 2.50 -18.47 11.29
N PRO A 9 1.27 -18.78 10.82
CA PRO A 9 0.23 -17.76 10.66
C PRO A 9 -0.02 -17.06 11.99
N ARG A 10 -0.11 -15.73 11.96
CA ARG A 10 -0.37 -14.89 13.12
C ARG A 10 -1.65 -14.10 12.92
N PRO A 11 -2.35 -13.68 13.99
CA PRO A 11 -3.44 -12.74 13.88
C PRO A 11 -3.01 -11.44 13.21
N GLY A 12 -3.89 -10.87 12.39
CA GLY A 12 -3.67 -9.59 11.71
C GLY A 12 -4.64 -8.51 12.17
N ILE A 13 -4.41 -7.27 11.75
CA ILE A 13 -5.36 -6.18 11.98
C ILE A 13 -6.37 -6.17 10.84
N PHE A 14 -7.65 -6.12 11.19
CA PHE A 14 -8.74 -5.84 10.27
C PHE A 14 -9.52 -4.62 10.76
N ASP A 15 -9.57 -3.58 9.95
CA ASP A 15 -10.36 -2.37 10.21
C ASP A 15 -11.38 -2.19 9.08
N PRO A 16 -12.69 -2.33 9.38
CA PRO A 16 -13.74 -2.23 8.37
C PRO A 16 -13.91 -0.82 7.79
N SER A 17 -13.30 0.20 8.39
CA SER A 17 -13.28 1.56 7.84
C SER A 17 -12.27 1.72 6.69
N PHE A 18 -11.27 0.84 6.61
CA PHE A 18 -10.21 0.88 5.59
C PHE A 18 -10.39 -0.13 4.48
N ILE A 19 -11.14 -1.20 4.70
CA ILE A 19 -11.35 -2.30 3.76
C ILE A 19 -12.82 -2.38 3.39
N ALA A 20 -13.14 -2.82 2.17
CA ALA A 20 -14.52 -2.98 1.73
C ALA A 20 -15.31 -3.92 2.66
N ALA A 21 -16.58 -3.58 2.92
CA ALA A 21 -17.46 -4.36 3.81
C ALA A 21 -17.60 -5.82 3.37
N ASN A 22 -17.47 -6.10 2.08
CA ASN A 22 -17.52 -7.45 1.50
C ASN A 22 -16.34 -8.35 1.93
N GLN A 23 -15.35 -7.83 2.64
CA GLN A 23 -14.21 -8.58 3.18
C GLN A 23 -14.42 -9.06 4.62
N GLY A 24 -15.41 -8.52 5.32
CA GLY A 24 -15.64 -8.78 6.76
C GLY A 24 -15.81 -10.25 7.13
N SER A 25 -16.48 -11.04 6.28
CA SER A 25 -16.69 -12.48 6.53
C SER A 25 -15.41 -13.34 6.48
N ARG A 26 -14.30 -12.76 6.01
CA ARG A 26 -13.01 -13.45 5.89
C ARG A 26 -12.03 -13.09 7.02
N ALA A 27 -12.41 -12.13 7.86
CA ALA A 27 -11.56 -11.60 8.93
C ALA A 27 -11.84 -12.35 10.25
N ASP A 28 -11.39 -13.59 10.34
CA ASP A 28 -11.63 -14.49 11.48
C ASP A 28 -10.47 -14.54 12.48
N ASN A 29 -9.24 -14.26 12.05
CA ASN A 29 -8.05 -14.30 12.89
C ASN A 29 -7.48 -12.88 13.09
N CYS A 30 -8.11 -12.10 13.99
CA CYS A 30 -7.81 -10.67 14.14
C CYS A 30 -7.22 -10.33 15.51
N ILE A 31 -6.27 -9.42 15.53
CA ILE A 31 -5.77 -8.76 16.73
C ILE A 31 -6.85 -7.81 17.26
N LYS A 32 -7.30 -8.02 18.49
CA LYS A 32 -8.26 -7.16 19.19
C LYS A 32 -7.56 -6.08 20.00
N GLY A 33 -8.31 -5.04 20.37
CA GLY A 33 -7.83 -3.97 21.24
C GLY A 33 -7.64 -2.63 20.54
N THR A 34 -7.07 -1.65 21.24
CA THR A 34 -6.76 -0.33 20.69
C THR A 34 -5.61 -0.39 19.70
N LYS A 35 -5.45 0.65 18.86
CA LYS A 35 -4.36 0.75 17.89
C LYS A 35 -2.98 0.62 18.55
N ARG A 36 -2.80 1.18 19.74
CA ARG A 36 -1.57 0.99 20.54
C ARG A 36 -1.35 -0.48 20.90
N GLN A 37 -2.36 -1.15 21.41
CA GLN A 37 -2.26 -2.58 21.76
C GLN A 37 -2.02 -3.45 20.54
N GLN A 38 -2.65 -3.14 19.42
CA GLN A 38 -2.41 -3.82 18.14
C GLN A 38 -0.96 -3.64 17.66
N MET A 39 -0.44 -2.42 17.73
CA MET A 39 0.94 -2.11 17.37
C MET A 39 1.94 -2.84 18.27
N ASP A 40 1.71 -2.85 19.59
CA ASP A 40 2.58 -3.56 20.54
C ASP A 40 2.57 -5.07 20.30
N ARG A 41 1.43 -5.62 19.89
CA ARG A 41 1.35 -7.04 19.49
C ARG A 41 2.17 -7.31 18.23
N ILE A 42 2.11 -6.47 17.21
CA ILE A 42 2.92 -6.62 16.00
C ILE A 42 4.41 -6.57 16.33
N ARG A 43 4.83 -5.62 17.18
CA ARG A 43 6.21 -5.52 17.65
C ARG A 43 6.67 -6.78 18.38
N ALA A 44 5.82 -7.33 19.26
CA ALA A 44 6.09 -8.59 19.95
C ALA A 44 6.23 -9.75 18.95
N ASP A 45 5.38 -9.81 17.93
CA ASP A 45 5.43 -10.82 16.88
C ASP A 45 6.71 -10.76 16.03
N ILE A 46 7.21 -9.55 15.75
CA ILE A 46 8.50 -9.33 15.04
C ILE A 46 9.67 -9.83 15.90
N ARG A 47 9.68 -9.50 17.19
CA ARG A 47 10.72 -9.95 18.14
C ARG A 47 10.74 -11.47 18.29
N ASP A 48 9.58 -12.07 18.51
CA ASP A 48 9.42 -13.52 18.61
C ASP A 48 9.85 -14.22 17.31
N PHE A 49 9.54 -13.66 16.14
CA PHE A 49 10.01 -14.19 14.87
C PHE A 49 11.54 -14.14 14.77
N ARG A 50 12.16 -13.05 15.18
CA ARG A 50 13.62 -12.89 15.19
C ARG A 50 14.28 -13.96 16.07
N GLU A 51 13.76 -14.14 17.29
CA GLU A 51 14.30 -15.09 18.25
C GLU A 51 14.15 -16.53 17.78
N ARG A 52 12.96 -16.92 17.34
CA ARG A 52 12.70 -18.31 16.92
C ARG A 52 13.37 -18.69 15.60
N SER A 53 13.50 -17.75 14.68
CA SER A 53 14.07 -18.02 13.36
C SER A 53 15.59 -17.90 13.32
N GLN A 54 16.22 -17.32 14.35
CA GLN A 54 17.68 -17.08 14.44
C GLN A 54 18.24 -16.45 13.17
N VAL A 55 17.55 -15.43 12.64
CA VAL A 55 17.92 -14.75 11.39
C VAL A 55 18.66 -13.46 11.69
N ASP A 56 19.62 -13.10 10.85
CA ASP A 56 20.42 -11.90 10.98
C ASP A 56 19.60 -10.63 10.68
N LYS A 57 18.68 -10.72 9.71
CA LYS A 57 17.86 -9.60 9.26
C LYS A 57 16.43 -10.04 8.97
N ILE A 58 15.51 -9.11 9.21
CA ILE A 58 14.08 -9.25 8.86
C ILE A 58 13.74 -8.15 7.88
N VAL A 59 12.93 -8.46 6.88
CA VAL A 59 12.27 -7.50 6.02
C VAL A 59 10.78 -7.84 6.01
N VAL A 60 9.93 -6.86 6.25
CA VAL A 60 8.48 -7.04 6.21
C VAL A 60 7.94 -6.57 4.87
N LEU A 61 7.19 -7.44 4.20
CA LEU A 61 6.49 -7.13 2.95
C LEU A 61 4.98 -7.04 3.24
N TRP A 62 4.38 -5.90 2.96
CA TRP A 62 2.94 -5.73 3.02
C TRP A 62 2.31 -6.07 1.67
N THR A 63 1.53 -7.14 1.64
CA THR A 63 0.85 -7.63 0.42
C THR A 63 -0.64 -7.91 0.66
N ALA A 64 -1.21 -7.27 1.68
CA ALA A 64 -2.63 -7.39 2.00
C ALA A 64 -3.51 -6.67 0.97
N ASN A 65 -4.83 -6.87 1.07
CA ASN A 65 -5.80 -6.18 0.24
C ASN A 65 -5.63 -4.65 0.32
N THR A 66 -5.98 -3.98 -0.78
CA THR A 66 -5.92 -2.53 -0.88
C THR A 66 -6.79 -1.86 0.19
N GLU A 67 -6.19 -1.02 1.00
CA GLU A 67 -6.87 -0.10 1.92
C GLU A 67 -7.30 1.17 1.20
N ARG A 68 -8.30 1.88 1.74
CA ARG A 68 -8.57 3.24 1.30
C ARG A 68 -7.41 4.17 1.64
N TYR A 69 -7.32 5.29 0.96
CA TYR A 69 -6.36 6.35 1.33
C TYR A 69 -6.69 6.91 2.71
N SER A 70 -5.64 7.14 3.51
CA SER A 70 -5.73 7.93 4.74
C SER A 70 -5.72 9.41 4.39
N GLU A 71 -6.56 10.20 5.03
CA GLU A 71 -6.51 11.66 4.91
C GLU A 71 -5.27 12.20 5.62
N ILE A 72 -4.53 13.06 4.94
CA ILE A 72 -3.40 13.75 5.54
C ILE A 72 -3.94 15.03 6.19
N ALA A 73 -3.89 15.08 7.51
CA ALA A 73 -4.41 16.19 8.27
C ALA A 73 -3.42 16.67 9.33
N THR A 74 -3.37 18.00 9.51
CA THR A 74 -2.54 18.62 10.54
C THR A 74 -2.97 18.15 11.94
N GLY A 75 -1.99 17.77 12.75
CA GLY A 75 -2.23 17.24 14.10
C GLY A 75 -2.68 15.78 14.16
N LEU A 76 -2.74 15.09 13.02
CA LEU A 76 -3.14 13.69 12.94
C LEU A 76 -1.98 12.78 12.49
N ASN A 77 -1.44 13.04 11.31
CA ASN A 77 -0.41 12.19 10.70
C ASN A 77 0.63 12.98 9.88
N ASP A 78 0.64 14.29 10.05
CA ASP A 78 1.52 15.25 9.39
C ASP A 78 2.94 15.27 9.93
N CYS A 79 3.16 14.80 11.17
CA CYS A 79 4.46 14.59 11.78
C CYS A 79 4.46 13.37 12.71
N GLU A 80 5.64 12.92 13.15
CA GLU A 80 5.76 11.72 13.99
C GLU A 80 4.99 11.86 15.31
N GLU A 81 5.10 13.00 15.98
CA GLU A 81 4.42 13.24 17.27
C GLU A 81 2.90 13.15 17.12
N SER A 82 2.36 13.79 16.10
CA SER A 82 0.92 13.75 15.80
C SER A 82 0.44 12.33 15.51
N LEU A 83 1.18 11.57 14.68
CA LEU A 83 0.83 10.17 14.36
C LEU A 83 0.83 9.29 15.61
N ARG A 84 1.83 9.43 16.49
CA ARG A 84 1.91 8.67 17.73
C ARG A 84 0.78 9.03 18.69
N ALA A 85 0.44 10.32 18.82
CA ALA A 85 -0.68 10.78 19.61
C ALA A 85 -2.02 10.24 19.06
N ALA A 86 -2.22 10.22 17.74
CA ALA A 86 -3.40 9.65 17.10
C ALA A 86 -3.54 8.14 17.37
N ILE A 87 -2.43 7.39 17.37
CA ILE A 87 -2.42 5.97 17.74
C ILE A 87 -2.84 5.79 19.21
N ASP A 88 -2.31 6.61 20.13
CA ASP A 88 -2.65 6.56 21.56
C ASP A 88 -4.12 6.95 21.81
N ALA A 89 -4.62 7.92 21.06
CA ALA A 89 -6.03 8.31 21.07
C ALA A 89 -6.96 7.29 20.39
N ASN A 90 -6.42 6.25 19.78
CA ASN A 90 -7.16 5.27 18.98
C ASN A 90 -7.94 5.90 17.82
N ASP A 91 -7.34 6.91 17.17
CA ASP A 91 -7.97 7.66 16.09
C ASP A 91 -8.35 6.76 14.91
N ALA A 92 -9.56 6.95 14.38
CA ALA A 92 -10.10 6.11 13.31
C ALA A 92 -9.34 6.22 11.99
N GLU A 93 -8.64 7.33 11.75
CA GLU A 93 -7.93 7.59 10.49
C GLU A 93 -6.54 6.95 10.40
N VAL A 94 -6.05 6.34 11.46
CA VAL A 94 -4.78 5.58 11.44
C VAL A 94 -5.00 4.20 10.79
N ALA A 95 -4.44 4.02 9.60
CA ALA A 95 -4.60 2.79 8.81
C ALA A 95 -3.86 1.58 9.41
N PRO A 96 -4.38 0.35 9.23
CA PRO A 96 -3.69 -0.86 9.63
C PRO A 96 -2.28 -0.97 9.04
N SER A 97 -2.10 -0.69 7.75
CA SER A 97 -0.77 -0.74 7.12
C SER A 97 0.21 0.26 7.72
N THR A 98 -0.25 1.43 8.14
CA THR A 98 0.56 2.45 8.84
C THR A 98 0.99 1.94 10.23
N LEU A 99 0.10 1.25 10.96
CA LEU A 99 0.47 0.62 12.25
C LEU A 99 1.55 -0.44 12.08
N TYR A 100 1.43 -1.31 11.07
CA TYR A 100 2.46 -2.30 10.76
C TYR A 100 3.78 -1.66 10.37
N ALA A 101 3.75 -0.64 9.53
CA ALA A 101 4.94 0.06 9.10
C ALA A 101 5.66 0.77 10.27
N LEU A 102 4.91 1.47 11.13
CA LEU A 102 5.49 2.14 12.30
C LEU A 102 6.03 1.13 13.32
N ALA A 103 5.35 0.00 13.54
CA ALA A 103 5.86 -1.08 14.37
C ALA A 103 7.18 -1.64 13.85
N CYS A 104 7.31 -1.80 12.53
CA CYS A 104 8.56 -2.21 11.90
C CYS A 104 9.66 -1.16 12.07
N VAL A 105 9.34 0.11 11.86
CA VAL A 105 10.28 1.24 12.05
C VAL A 105 10.78 1.28 13.48
N ASP A 106 9.92 1.12 14.48
CA ASP A 106 10.30 1.07 15.90
C ASP A 106 11.19 -0.12 16.27
N GLU A 107 11.06 -1.24 15.53
CA GLU A 107 11.91 -2.43 15.73
C GLU A 107 13.17 -2.44 14.84
N GLY A 108 13.42 -1.36 14.09
CA GLY A 108 14.55 -1.26 13.16
C GLY A 108 14.47 -2.27 12.00
N VAL A 109 13.26 -2.62 11.59
CA VAL A 109 12.98 -3.62 10.54
C VAL A 109 12.50 -2.92 9.28
N PRO A 110 13.17 -3.11 8.13
CA PRO A 110 12.72 -2.57 6.87
C PRO A 110 11.29 -3.00 6.52
N PHE A 111 10.49 -2.05 6.04
CA PHE A 111 9.11 -2.28 5.62
C PHE A 111 8.91 -1.90 4.16
N ILE A 112 8.32 -2.80 3.37
CA ILE A 112 8.03 -2.59 1.96
C ILE A 112 6.53 -2.69 1.73
N ASN A 113 5.90 -1.58 1.30
CA ASN A 113 4.48 -1.56 0.96
C ASN A 113 4.27 -2.01 -0.49
N GLY A 114 3.70 -3.18 -0.67
CA GLY A 114 3.32 -3.71 -1.99
C GLY A 114 1.90 -3.37 -2.42
N SER A 115 1.15 -2.62 -1.61
CA SER A 115 -0.24 -2.23 -1.87
C SER A 115 -0.35 -0.73 -2.22
N PRO A 116 -1.44 -0.29 -2.88
CA PRO A 116 -1.50 1.03 -3.50
C PRO A 116 -1.87 2.20 -2.56
N GLN A 117 -2.32 1.93 -1.34
CA GLN A 117 -2.67 2.99 -0.38
C GLN A 117 -1.43 3.74 0.12
N ASN A 118 -1.64 4.97 0.62
CA ASN A 118 -0.60 5.83 1.18
C ASN A 118 -0.20 5.43 2.62
N THR A 119 0.35 4.23 2.76
CA THR A 119 0.87 3.73 4.04
C THR A 119 1.88 4.69 4.67
N PHE A 120 2.71 5.33 3.84
CA PHE A 120 3.78 6.23 4.26
C PHE A 120 3.27 7.67 4.40
N VAL A 121 2.38 7.88 5.38
CA VAL A 121 1.98 9.22 5.80
C VAL A 121 3.19 10.03 6.32
N PRO A 122 3.17 11.37 6.27
CA PRO A 122 4.34 12.18 6.65
C PRO A 122 4.93 11.81 8.02
N GLY A 123 4.10 11.62 9.04
CA GLY A 123 4.58 11.23 10.36
C GLY A 123 5.31 9.87 10.41
N LEU A 124 4.97 8.94 9.55
CA LEU A 124 5.71 7.69 9.41
C LEU A 124 7.06 7.89 8.72
N ILE A 125 7.12 8.74 7.71
CA ILE A 125 8.38 9.10 7.04
C ILE A 125 9.34 9.77 8.03
N ASP A 126 8.84 10.70 8.84
CA ASP A 126 9.63 11.37 9.88
C ASP A 126 10.22 10.34 10.88
N ALA A 127 9.40 9.41 11.35
CA ALA A 127 9.86 8.34 12.25
C ALA A 127 10.93 7.47 11.58
N ALA A 128 10.74 7.09 10.32
CA ALA A 128 11.70 6.28 9.57
C ALA A 128 13.03 6.99 9.35
N VAL A 129 13.00 8.29 9.04
CA VAL A 129 14.20 9.13 8.90
C VAL A 129 14.93 9.26 10.25
N ARG A 130 14.22 9.59 11.33
CA ARG A 130 14.79 9.72 12.67
C ARG A 130 15.44 8.42 13.16
N LEU A 131 14.77 7.29 12.95
CA LEU A 131 15.23 5.97 13.39
C LEU A 131 16.16 5.28 12.36
N ARG A 132 16.40 5.93 11.21
CA ARG A 132 17.23 5.40 10.11
C ARG A 132 16.80 4.01 9.65
N THR A 133 15.49 3.77 9.61
CA THR A 133 14.91 2.52 9.15
C THR A 133 14.46 2.66 7.69
N LEU A 134 14.77 1.66 6.87
CA LEU A 134 14.42 1.69 5.46
C LEU A 134 12.94 1.39 5.26
N ILE A 135 12.27 2.21 4.47
CA ILE A 135 10.90 1.99 3.99
C ILE A 135 10.88 2.11 2.46
N GLY A 136 10.00 1.41 1.79
CA GLY A 136 9.87 1.44 0.34
C GLY A 136 8.47 1.04 -0.13
N GLY A 137 8.05 1.52 -1.27
CA GLY A 137 6.75 1.31 -1.90
C GLY A 137 6.44 2.53 -2.77
N ASP A 138 5.22 2.80 -3.15
CA ASP A 138 4.03 1.99 -2.90
C ASP A 138 3.69 1.15 -4.14
N ASP A 139 2.96 0.07 -3.90
CA ASP A 139 2.38 -0.83 -4.92
C ASP A 139 3.43 -1.58 -5.78
N PHE A 140 3.35 -2.88 -5.81
CA PHE A 140 4.20 -3.70 -6.68
C PHE A 140 3.69 -3.63 -8.12
N LYS A 141 4.42 -2.91 -8.97
CA LYS A 141 4.09 -2.73 -10.38
C LYS A 141 4.52 -3.94 -11.20
N SER A 142 3.54 -4.68 -11.70
CA SER A 142 3.74 -5.84 -12.58
C SER A 142 2.62 -5.92 -13.61
N GLY A 143 2.72 -6.87 -14.54
CA GLY A 143 1.69 -7.14 -15.55
C GLY A 143 1.30 -5.89 -16.34
N GLN A 144 0.00 -5.64 -16.45
CA GLN A 144 -0.55 -4.56 -17.27
C GLN A 144 -0.04 -3.16 -16.87
N THR A 145 0.08 -2.87 -15.57
CA THR A 145 0.55 -1.55 -15.11
C THR A 145 2.01 -1.32 -15.52
N LYS A 146 2.86 -2.35 -15.44
CA LYS A 146 4.25 -2.24 -15.91
C LYS A 146 4.32 -2.11 -17.43
N MET A 147 3.49 -2.84 -18.17
CA MET A 147 3.41 -2.72 -19.64
C MET A 147 3.00 -1.30 -20.05
N LYS A 148 1.99 -0.73 -19.36
CA LYS A 148 1.58 0.66 -19.60
C LYS A 148 2.75 1.65 -19.37
N SER A 149 3.49 1.52 -18.28
CA SER A 149 4.65 2.39 -18.00
C SER A 149 5.68 2.31 -19.12
N VAL A 150 6.04 1.09 -19.54
CA VAL A 150 7.03 0.88 -20.62
C VAL A 150 6.55 1.48 -21.94
N LEU A 151 5.27 1.32 -22.27
CA LEU A 151 4.71 1.88 -23.51
C LEU A 151 4.69 3.40 -23.49
N VAL A 152 4.29 4.02 -22.39
CA VAL A 152 4.29 5.48 -22.24
C VAL A 152 5.72 6.03 -22.31
N ASP A 153 6.65 5.41 -21.60
CA ASP A 153 8.06 5.79 -21.62
C ASP A 153 8.65 5.71 -23.04
N PHE A 154 8.36 4.63 -23.75
CA PHE A 154 8.78 4.48 -25.15
C PHE A 154 8.22 5.60 -26.05
N LEU A 155 6.92 5.89 -25.95
CA LEU A 155 6.30 6.95 -26.78
C LEU A 155 6.90 8.31 -26.47
N VAL A 156 7.01 8.67 -25.20
CA VAL A 156 7.57 9.96 -24.76
C VAL A 156 9.04 10.10 -25.18
N SER A 157 9.83 9.03 -25.02
CA SER A 157 11.25 9.01 -25.44
C SER A 157 11.41 9.09 -26.95
N ALA A 158 10.45 8.59 -27.73
CA ALA A 158 10.42 8.71 -29.19
C ALA A 158 9.88 10.07 -29.69
N GLY A 159 9.58 11.02 -28.81
CA GLY A 159 9.04 12.32 -29.16
C GLY A 159 7.54 12.32 -29.52
N ILE A 160 6.83 11.25 -29.19
CA ILE A 160 5.38 11.12 -29.41
C ILE A 160 4.66 11.50 -28.13
N LYS A 161 3.76 12.49 -28.19
CA LYS A 161 2.98 12.97 -27.07
C LYS A 161 1.69 12.17 -26.91
N PRO A 162 1.57 11.23 -25.92
CA PRO A 162 0.28 10.66 -25.56
C PRO A 162 -0.69 11.74 -25.08
N THR A 163 -1.90 11.76 -25.61
CA THR A 163 -2.94 12.74 -25.23
C THR A 163 -4.07 12.11 -24.44
N SER A 164 -4.33 10.81 -24.64
CA SER A 164 -5.34 10.06 -23.89
C SER A 164 -4.91 8.61 -23.68
N ILE A 165 -5.14 8.09 -22.47
CA ILE A 165 -4.79 6.72 -22.06
C ILE A 165 -5.99 6.11 -21.34
N VAL A 166 -6.42 4.93 -21.76
CA VAL A 166 -7.45 4.16 -21.07
C VAL A 166 -6.87 2.85 -20.57
N SER A 167 -6.92 2.64 -19.26
CA SER A 167 -6.56 1.39 -18.61
C SER A 167 -7.82 0.67 -18.16
N TYR A 168 -8.16 -0.45 -18.80
CA TYR A 168 -9.36 -1.22 -18.46
C TYR A 168 -8.99 -2.62 -17.96
N ASN A 169 -9.51 -3.00 -16.78
CA ASN A 169 -9.22 -4.27 -16.14
C ASN A 169 -10.50 -5.01 -15.73
N HIS A 170 -10.59 -6.28 -16.07
CA HIS A 170 -11.52 -7.21 -15.44
C HIS A 170 -10.77 -8.03 -14.40
N LEU A 171 -11.22 -8.02 -13.15
CA LEU A 171 -10.61 -8.74 -12.05
C LEU A 171 -11.67 -9.58 -11.32
N GLY A 172 -11.43 -10.87 -11.20
CA GLY A 172 -12.30 -11.80 -10.49
C GLY A 172 -11.71 -12.32 -9.19
N ASN A 173 -10.53 -11.84 -8.80
CA ASN A 173 -9.87 -12.21 -7.55
C ASN A 173 -10.43 -11.44 -6.34
N ASN A 174 -9.94 -11.80 -5.15
CA ASN A 174 -10.42 -11.18 -3.91
C ASN A 174 -10.11 -9.69 -3.79
N ASP A 175 -8.94 -9.24 -4.28
CA ASP A 175 -8.65 -7.80 -4.31
C ASP A 175 -9.54 -7.07 -5.32
N GLY A 176 -9.87 -7.68 -6.46
CA GLY A 176 -10.88 -7.16 -7.38
C GLY A 176 -12.25 -6.97 -6.73
N LEU A 177 -12.66 -7.91 -5.87
CA LEU A 177 -13.89 -7.77 -5.06
C LEU A 177 -13.77 -6.63 -4.05
N ASN A 178 -12.64 -6.47 -3.37
CA ASN A 178 -12.36 -5.35 -2.48
C ASN A 178 -12.39 -4.01 -3.22
N LEU A 179 -11.79 -3.94 -4.41
CA LEU A 179 -11.75 -2.74 -5.26
C LEU A 179 -13.10 -2.40 -5.90
N SER A 180 -14.14 -3.21 -5.74
CA SER A 180 -15.51 -2.81 -6.09
C SER A 180 -16.07 -1.74 -5.15
N SER A 181 -15.44 -1.51 -3.98
CA SER A 181 -15.70 -0.37 -3.12
C SER A 181 -15.01 0.89 -3.65
N PRO A 182 -15.74 2.01 -3.85
CA PRO A 182 -15.16 3.25 -4.39
C PRO A 182 -13.96 3.78 -3.59
N ASN A 183 -14.00 3.68 -2.27
CA ASN A 183 -12.94 4.18 -1.40
C ASN A 183 -11.63 3.38 -1.58
N CYS A 184 -11.70 2.05 -1.68
CA CYS A 184 -10.54 1.20 -1.94
C CYS A 184 -10.06 1.35 -3.39
N PHE A 185 -11.00 1.51 -4.35
CA PHE A 185 -10.67 1.77 -5.76
C PHE A 185 -9.85 3.04 -5.93
N ARG A 186 -10.18 4.12 -5.18
CA ARG A 186 -9.46 5.38 -5.25
C ARG A 186 -7.96 5.24 -5.00
N SER A 187 -7.55 4.42 -4.04
CA SER A 187 -6.13 4.12 -3.80
C SER A 187 -5.46 3.51 -5.03
N LYS A 188 -6.13 2.56 -5.68
CA LYS A 188 -5.60 1.90 -6.89
C LYS A 188 -5.58 2.81 -8.10
N GLU A 189 -6.58 3.69 -8.24
CA GLU A 189 -6.66 4.70 -9.29
C GLU A 189 -5.47 5.66 -9.22
N ILE A 190 -5.21 6.23 -8.04
CA ILE A 190 -4.08 7.13 -7.79
C ILE A 190 -2.76 6.43 -8.12
N SER A 191 -2.54 5.24 -7.57
CA SER A 191 -1.31 4.48 -7.82
C SER A 191 -1.09 4.14 -9.30
N LYS A 192 -2.15 3.84 -10.06
CA LYS A 192 -2.06 3.56 -11.50
C LYS A 192 -1.88 4.82 -12.34
N SER A 193 -2.32 5.97 -11.88
CA SER A 193 -2.13 7.26 -12.54
C SER A 193 -0.71 7.77 -12.36
N ASN A 194 -0.16 7.70 -11.16
CA ASN A 194 1.17 8.20 -10.83
C ASN A 194 2.27 7.63 -11.73
N VAL A 195 2.16 6.40 -12.20
CA VAL A 195 3.19 5.80 -13.10
C VAL A 195 3.25 6.48 -14.48
N VAL A 196 2.18 7.11 -14.92
CA VAL A 196 2.15 7.93 -16.14
C VAL A 196 2.65 9.33 -15.84
N ASP A 197 2.18 9.91 -14.74
CA ASP A 197 2.51 11.27 -14.32
C ASP A 197 4.01 11.43 -14.09
N ASP A 198 4.67 10.45 -13.46
CA ASP A 198 6.12 10.46 -13.23
C ASP A 198 6.92 10.52 -14.56
N ILE A 199 6.48 9.75 -15.57
CA ILE A 199 7.13 9.72 -16.88
C ILE A 199 6.90 11.04 -17.62
N VAL A 200 5.66 11.53 -17.63
CA VAL A 200 5.26 12.76 -18.31
C VAL A 200 5.95 13.98 -17.69
N ASN A 201 5.96 14.09 -16.36
CA ASN A 201 6.57 15.20 -15.63
C ASN A 201 8.10 15.28 -15.83
N SER A 202 8.73 14.19 -16.22
CA SER A 202 10.17 14.16 -16.54
C SER A 202 10.50 14.76 -17.91
N ASN A 203 9.53 14.84 -18.83
CA ASN A 203 9.74 15.32 -20.19
C ASN A 203 9.10 16.70 -20.43
N ARG A 204 9.90 17.75 -20.24
CA ARG A 204 9.48 19.14 -20.40
C ARG A 204 9.49 19.65 -21.85
N LEU A 205 9.86 18.80 -22.81
CA LEU A 205 9.82 19.15 -24.23
C LEU A 205 8.45 18.87 -24.83
N LEU A 206 7.79 17.80 -24.39
CA LEU A 206 6.48 17.40 -24.90
C LEU A 206 5.32 17.94 -24.06
N TYR A 207 5.53 18.13 -22.76
CA TYR A 207 4.49 18.55 -21.82
C TYR A 207 4.88 19.82 -21.08
N GLU A 208 3.96 20.75 -20.99
CA GLU A 208 4.09 21.93 -20.15
C GLU A 208 4.01 21.55 -18.68
N LYS A 209 4.41 22.45 -17.78
CA LYS A 209 4.32 22.21 -16.34
C LYS A 209 2.87 22.00 -15.91
N GLY A 210 2.56 20.81 -15.40
CA GLY A 210 1.22 20.44 -14.96
C GLY A 210 0.31 19.91 -16.08
N GLU A 211 0.82 19.78 -17.31
CA GLU A 211 0.09 19.13 -18.39
C GLU A 211 0.23 17.62 -18.31
N HIS A 212 -0.89 16.91 -18.45
CA HIS A 212 -0.97 15.45 -18.41
C HIS A 212 -1.86 14.93 -19.55
N PRO A 213 -1.66 13.69 -20.02
CA PRO A 213 -2.64 13.03 -20.86
C PRO A 213 -3.95 12.81 -20.06
N ASP A 214 -5.09 12.84 -20.75
CA ASP A 214 -6.33 12.33 -20.16
C ASP A 214 -6.13 10.84 -19.84
N HIS A 215 -6.25 10.46 -18.57
CA HIS A 215 -5.93 9.11 -18.13
C HIS A 215 -7.06 8.50 -17.31
N LEU A 216 -7.80 7.59 -17.93
CA LEU A 216 -8.88 6.85 -17.29
C LEU A 216 -8.41 5.47 -16.82
N VAL A 217 -8.62 5.17 -15.55
CA VAL A 217 -8.41 3.84 -14.96
C VAL A 217 -9.74 3.21 -14.61
N VAL A 218 -10.05 2.06 -15.19
CA VAL A 218 -11.26 1.29 -14.91
C VAL A 218 -10.90 -0.09 -14.38
N ILE A 219 -11.47 -0.45 -13.24
CA ILE A 219 -11.43 -1.81 -12.70
C ILE A 219 -12.86 -2.30 -12.50
N LYS A 220 -13.21 -3.38 -13.17
CA LYS A 220 -14.50 -4.05 -13.02
C LYS A 220 -14.30 -5.40 -12.37
N TYR A 221 -14.96 -5.63 -11.24
CA TYR A 221 -15.04 -6.95 -10.64
C TYR A 221 -15.96 -7.86 -11.45
N VAL A 222 -15.45 -9.00 -11.86
CA VAL A 222 -16.19 -10.00 -12.62
C VAL A 222 -15.90 -11.38 -12.02
N PRO A 223 -16.83 -11.97 -11.24
CA PRO A 223 -16.56 -13.13 -10.35
C PRO A 223 -16.02 -14.37 -11.06
N TYR A 224 -16.37 -14.57 -12.33
CA TYR A 224 -15.95 -15.73 -13.12
C TYR A 224 -14.69 -15.52 -13.97
N VAL A 225 -14.14 -14.32 -13.94
CA VAL A 225 -12.83 -14.04 -14.56
C VAL A 225 -11.76 -14.39 -13.53
N GLY A 226 -10.87 -15.28 -13.87
CA GLY A 226 -9.72 -15.60 -13.05
C GLY A 226 -8.79 -14.40 -12.90
N ASP A 227 -7.71 -14.53 -12.13
CA ASP A 227 -6.69 -13.48 -12.02
C ASP A 227 -6.13 -13.16 -13.41
N SER A 228 -6.32 -11.92 -13.86
CA SER A 228 -5.88 -11.45 -15.17
C SER A 228 -4.37 -11.26 -15.29
N LYS A 229 -3.64 -11.54 -14.26
CA LYS A 229 -2.17 -11.45 -14.22
C LYS A 229 -1.48 -12.70 -14.77
N ARG A 230 -2.10 -13.39 -15.67
CA ARG A 230 -1.47 -14.52 -16.37
C ARG A 230 -0.62 -14.03 -17.54
#